data_1184831a4d6dbde05a636bdfc42d384c
#
_entry.id   1184831a4d6dbde05a636bdfc42d384c
#
_cell.length_a   1.000
_cell.length_b   1.000
_cell.length_c   1.000
_cell.angle_alpha   90.00
_cell.angle_beta   90.00
_cell.angle_gamma   90.00
#
_symmetry.space_group_name_H-M   'P 1'
#
loop_
_entity.id
_entity.type
_entity.pdbx_description
1 polymer ?
#
loop_
_entity_poly.entity_id
_entity_poly.type
_entity_poly.pdbx_seq_one_letter_code
_entity_poly.pdbx_strand_id
1 'polypeptide(L)'
;DRSIGKVARWSSSVADQYIPYVKPQENGGHMGVRWFTLTNQTNRGLYFQLDKPRMVTVTPMRSVDLADATHNVFVQPSGNTVVTIDAIQRGVGTASCGPDTLAKYKIKPGMYKWSWTLINF
;
A
#
# COMPACT_ATOMS: atom_id res chain seq x y z
N ASP A 1 -0.18 -4.34 -8.86
CA ASP A 1 -0.65 -3.49 -9.96
C ASP A 1 -0.26 -4.09 -11.30
N ARG A 2 -1.23 -4.38 -12.17
CA ARG A 2 -1.01 -5.13 -13.43
C ARG A 2 -1.17 -4.27 -14.68
N SER A 3 -1.54 -3.02 -14.57
CA SER A 3 -1.79 -2.15 -15.72
C SER A 3 -0.75 -1.04 -15.80
N ILE A 4 0.36 -1.36 -16.44
CA ILE A 4 1.40 -0.38 -16.72
C ILE A 4 0.94 0.49 -17.90
N GLY A 5 1.00 1.81 -17.73
CA GLY A 5 0.76 2.78 -18.81
C GLY A 5 -0.68 3.22 -19.01
N LYS A 6 -1.66 2.67 -18.30
CA LYS A 6 -3.06 3.13 -18.37
C LYS A 6 -3.50 3.72 -17.05
N VAL A 7 -4.09 4.90 -17.09
CA VAL A 7 -4.82 5.48 -15.96
C VAL A 7 -6.25 4.96 -16.00
N ALA A 8 -6.69 4.32 -14.92
CA ALA A 8 -8.04 3.76 -14.82
C ALA A 8 -8.56 3.90 -13.37
N ARG A 9 -9.82 3.54 -13.16
CA ARG A 9 -10.43 3.43 -11.83
C ARG A 9 -10.61 1.97 -11.49
N TRP A 10 -10.31 1.62 -10.24
CA TRP A 10 -10.53 0.30 -9.68
C TRP A 10 -11.35 0.44 -8.40
N SER A 11 -12.10 -0.58 -8.09
CA SER A 11 -12.86 -0.70 -6.87
C SER A 11 -12.78 -2.13 -6.37
N SER A 12 -12.58 -2.30 -5.08
CA SER A 12 -12.58 -3.61 -4.42
C SER A 12 -12.78 -3.42 -2.91
N SER A 13 -13.08 -4.49 -2.21
CA SER A 13 -13.12 -4.43 -0.76
C SER A 13 -11.69 -4.36 -0.18
N VAL A 14 -11.57 -3.86 1.07
CA VAL A 14 -10.29 -3.85 1.78
C VAL A 14 -9.76 -5.28 1.99
N ALA A 15 -10.65 -6.24 2.21
CA ALA A 15 -10.27 -7.64 2.40
C ALA A 15 -9.66 -8.25 1.12
N ASP A 16 -10.17 -7.88 -0.06
CA ASP A 16 -9.70 -8.39 -1.34
C ASP A 16 -8.32 -7.86 -1.74
N GLN A 17 -7.80 -6.86 -1.02
CA GLN A 17 -6.45 -6.34 -1.23
C GLN A 17 -5.37 -7.26 -0.67
N TYR A 18 -5.73 -8.08 0.32
CA TYR A 18 -4.77 -8.97 0.97
C TYR A 18 -4.51 -10.22 0.13
N ILE A 19 -3.24 -10.51 -0.10
CA ILE A 19 -2.78 -11.73 -0.77
C ILE A 19 -2.11 -12.62 0.27
N PRO A 20 -2.65 -13.82 0.57
CA PRO A 20 -2.06 -14.71 1.56
C PRO A 20 -0.79 -15.38 1.00
N TYR A 21 0.36 -15.04 1.55
CA TYR A 21 1.61 -15.75 1.31
C TYR A 21 1.88 -16.73 2.46
N VAL A 22 2.57 -17.83 2.18
CA VAL A 22 2.95 -18.82 3.22
C VAL A 22 3.70 -18.11 4.36
N LYS A 23 4.74 -17.37 4.04
CA LYS A 23 5.37 -16.40 4.95
C LYS A 23 4.71 -15.04 4.70
N PRO A 24 4.00 -14.49 5.69
CA PRO A 24 3.36 -13.18 5.55
C PRO A 24 4.36 -12.08 5.21
N GLN A 25 3.93 -11.17 4.35
CA GLN A 25 4.70 -10.01 3.93
C GLN A 25 3.75 -8.91 3.46
N GLU A 26 4.25 -7.69 3.36
CA GLU A 26 3.48 -6.60 2.79
C GLU A 26 3.08 -6.90 1.34
N ASN A 27 1.83 -6.60 1.02
CA ASN A 27 1.24 -6.86 -0.28
C ASN A 27 0.09 -5.87 -0.55
N GLY A 28 -0.59 -6.01 -1.71
CA GLY A 28 -1.74 -5.17 -2.05
C GLY A 28 -1.39 -3.72 -2.40
N GLY A 29 -0.14 -3.40 -2.66
CA GLY A 29 0.29 -2.06 -3.02
C GLY A 29 -0.15 -1.65 -4.42
N HIS A 30 -0.73 -0.46 -4.55
CA HIS A 30 -1.14 0.16 -5.81
C HIS A 30 -0.20 1.29 -6.18
N MET A 31 0.47 1.17 -7.32
CA MET A 31 1.42 2.16 -7.83
C MET A 31 0.73 3.27 -8.61
N GLY A 32 1.25 4.48 -8.51
CA GLY A 32 0.80 5.61 -9.32
C GLY A 32 -0.58 6.15 -8.95
N VAL A 33 -1.04 5.88 -7.72
CA VAL A 33 -2.31 6.38 -7.19
C VAL A 33 -2.28 7.89 -7.09
N ARG A 34 -3.29 8.56 -7.63
CA ARG A 34 -3.46 10.01 -7.57
C ARG A 34 -4.49 10.44 -6.55
N TRP A 35 -5.51 9.62 -6.36
CA TRP A 35 -6.56 9.77 -5.36
C TRP A 35 -7.20 8.42 -5.09
N PHE A 36 -7.83 8.28 -3.95
CA PHE A 36 -8.65 7.11 -3.60
C PHE A 36 -9.72 7.49 -2.59
N THR A 37 -10.73 6.65 -2.47
CA THR A 37 -11.77 6.76 -1.45
C THR A 37 -11.84 5.49 -0.62
N LEU A 38 -12.16 5.65 0.64
CA LEU A 38 -12.58 4.56 1.53
C LEU A 38 -14.02 4.83 1.92
N THR A 39 -14.92 3.91 1.61
CA THR A 39 -16.35 4.06 1.90
C THR A 39 -16.85 2.91 2.75
N ASN A 40 -17.82 3.20 3.61
CA ASN A 40 -18.58 2.19 4.33
C ASN A 40 -19.80 1.73 3.51
N GLN A 41 -20.59 0.83 4.08
CA GLN A 41 -21.78 0.29 3.44
C GLN A 41 -22.89 1.33 3.18
N THR A 42 -22.85 2.50 3.83
CA THR A 42 -23.78 3.61 3.63
C THR A 42 -23.26 4.68 2.66
N ASN A 43 -22.18 4.37 1.92
CA ASN A 43 -21.50 5.28 1.00
C ASN A 43 -20.96 6.58 1.62
N ARG A 44 -20.82 6.60 2.94
CA ARG A 44 -20.07 7.63 3.65
C ARG A 44 -18.61 7.22 3.72
N GLY A 45 -17.71 8.19 3.65
CA GLY A 45 -16.31 7.82 3.66
C GLY A 45 -15.34 8.98 3.62
N LEU A 46 -14.12 8.61 3.29
CA LEU A 46 -12.97 9.49 3.22
C LEU A 46 -12.43 9.53 1.80
N TYR A 47 -12.22 10.71 1.28
CA TYR A 47 -11.54 10.95 0.02
C TYR A 47 -10.12 11.47 0.28
N PHE A 48 -9.15 10.84 -0.36
CA PHE A 48 -7.74 11.20 -0.28
C PHE A 48 -7.27 11.71 -1.64
N GLN A 49 -6.81 12.96 -1.68
CA GLN A 49 -6.12 13.54 -2.83
C GLN A 49 -4.63 13.58 -2.54
N LEU A 50 -3.81 13.00 -3.38
CA LEU A 50 -2.36 12.97 -3.23
C LEU A 50 -1.71 14.11 -4.03
N ASP A 51 -0.58 14.62 -3.55
CA ASP A 51 0.18 15.71 -4.18
C ASP A 51 0.74 15.31 -5.56
N LYS A 52 1.06 14.03 -5.72
CA LYS A 52 1.52 13.40 -6.96
C LYS A 52 1.21 11.90 -6.94
N PRO A 53 1.39 11.18 -8.05
CA PRO A 53 1.23 9.72 -8.06
C PRO A 53 2.13 9.05 -7.03
N ARG A 54 1.53 8.24 -6.15
CA ARG A 54 2.21 7.57 -5.04
C ARG A 54 1.86 6.08 -5.00
N MET A 55 2.63 5.31 -4.27
CA MET A 55 2.19 3.98 -3.86
C MET A 55 1.28 4.10 -2.65
N VAL A 56 0.18 3.37 -2.68
CA VAL A 56 -0.80 3.29 -1.59
C VAL A 56 -1.11 1.83 -1.33
N THR A 57 -1.13 1.46 -0.06
CA THR A 57 -1.62 0.16 0.40
C THR A 57 -2.78 0.37 1.35
N VAL A 58 -3.85 -0.41 1.18
CA VAL A 58 -5.01 -0.41 2.06
C VAL A 58 -5.30 -1.85 2.48
N THR A 59 -5.16 -2.15 3.76
CA THR A 59 -5.22 -3.52 4.24
C THR A 59 -5.84 -3.57 5.66
N PRO A 60 -6.45 -4.70 6.06
CA PRO A 60 -6.86 -4.89 7.45
C PRO A 60 -5.71 -5.30 8.38
N MET A 61 -4.49 -5.49 7.86
CA MET A 61 -3.32 -5.94 8.62
C MET A 61 -2.35 -4.78 8.88
N ARG A 62 -1.71 -4.75 10.05
CA ARG A 62 -0.58 -3.86 10.29
C ARG A 62 0.71 -4.50 9.77
N SER A 63 1.64 -3.69 9.28
CA SER A 63 2.94 -4.17 8.78
C SER A 63 3.70 -4.97 9.85
N VAL A 64 3.61 -4.56 11.12
CA VAL A 64 4.24 -5.28 12.23
C VAL A 64 3.66 -6.68 12.40
N ASP A 65 2.33 -6.84 12.30
CA ASP A 65 1.67 -8.14 12.44
C ASP A 65 2.09 -9.10 11.32
N LEU A 66 2.30 -8.58 10.10
CA LEU A 66 2.81 -9.35 8.96
C LEU A 66 4.29 -9.74 9.15
N ALA A 67 5.10 -8.82 9.68
CA ALA A 67 6.54 -9.07 9.90
C ALA A 67 6.78 -10.13 10.97
N ASP A 68 6.00 -10.10 12.05
CA ASP A 68 6.15 -11.00 13.20
C ASP A 68 5.58 -12.40 12.93
N ALA A 69 4.59 -12.53 12.04
CA ALA A 69 3.97 -13.80 11.73
C ALA A 69 4.92 -14.73 10.95
N THR A 70 5.11 -15.92 11.44
CA THR A 70 5.91 -16.96 10.77
C THR A 70 5.16 -17.64 9.63
N HIS A 71 3.83 -17.74 9.73
CA HIS A 71 2.96 -18.35 8.74
C HIS A 71 1.65 -17.55 8.61
N ASN A 72 1.04 -17.60 7.44
CA ASN A 72 -0.21 -16.86 7.17
C ASN A 72 -1.35 -17.18 8.16
N VAL A 73 -1.45 -18.40 8.65
CA VAL A 73 -2.48 -18.83 9.63
C VAL A 73 -2.43 -18.04 10.94
N PHE A 74 -1.30 -17.43 11.26
CA PHE A 74 -1.13 -16.62 12.48
C PHE A 74 -1.46 -15.14 12.28
N VAL A 75 -1.69 -14.71 11.05
CA VAL A 75 -2.06 -13.31 10.77
C VAL A 75 -3.53 -13.09 11.10
N GLN A 76 -3.79 -12.10 11.94
CA GLN A 76 -5.15 -11.68 12.28
C GLN A 76 -5.39 -10.24 11.84
N PRO A 77 -6.59 -9.95 11.30
CA PRO A 77 -6.98 -8.56 11.02
C PRO A 77 -6.90 -7.70 12.29
N SER A 78 -6.40 -6.49 12.15
CA SER A 78 -6.24 -5.56 13.28
C SER A 78 -7.54 -4.98 13.83
N GLY A 79 -8.68 -5.26 13.18
CA GLY A 79 -9.97 -4.64 13.46
C GLY A 79 -10.12 -3.24 12.85
N ASN A 80 -9.08 -2.71 12.24
CA ASN A 80 -9.07 -1.41 11.60
C ASN A 80 -8.63 -1.53 10.12
N THR A 81 -8.99 -0.53 9.32
CA THR A 81 -8.40 -0.36 7.99
C THR A 81 -7.11 0.43 8.12
N VAL A 82 -6.01 -0.18 7.73
CA VAL A 82 -4.68 0.43 7.73
C VAL A 82 -4.40 1.00 6.35
N VAL A 83 -4.04 2.27 6.29
CA VAL A 83 -3.69 2.99 5.07
C VAL A 83 -2.23 3.40 5.12
N THR A 84 -1.46 2.98 4.14
CA THR A 84 -0.07 3.41 3.97
C THR A 84 0.06 4.21 2.69
N ILE A 85 0.63 5.40 2.78
CA ILE A 85 0.92 6.30 1.65
C ILE A 85 2.42 6.55 1.62
N ASP A 86 3.10 5.99 0.63
CA ASP A 86 4.55 6.07 0.56
C ASP A 86 5.03 7.43 0.06
N ALA A 87 5.86 8.09 0.85
CA ALA A 87 6.55 9.30 0.43
C ALA A 87 7.52 9.01 -0.72
N ILE A 88 8.22 7.89 -0.64
CA ILE A 88 9.17 7.37 -1.63
C ILE A 88 9.27 5.85 -1.47
N GLN A 89 9.62 5.16 -2.54
CA GLN A 89 9.75 3.72 -2.56
C GLN A 89 10.96 3.31 -3.43
N ARG A 90 11.67 2.27 -3.01
CA ARG A 90 12.81 1.71 -3.78
C ARG A 90 12.44 0.51 -4.64
N GLY A 91 11.22 0.03 -4.57
CA GLY A 91 10.71 -1.17 -5.25
C GLY A 91 10.29 -2.26 -4.28
N VAL A 92 9.45 -3.18 -4.74
CA VAL A 92 8.97 -4.34 -3.98
C VAL A 92 9.64 -5.61 -4.46
N GLY A 93 10.02 -6.49 -3.52
CA GLY A 93 10.61 -7.79 -3.82
C GLY A 93 12.06 -7.76 -4.32
N THR A 94 12.71 -6.60 -4.35
CA THR A 94 14.11 -6.47 -4.77
C THR A 94 15.04 -6.94 -3.66
N ALA A 95 16.11 -7.65 -4.01
CA ALA A 95 17.09 -8.26 -3.10
C ALA A 95 16.56 -9.43 -2.26
N SER A 96 15.37 -9.94 -2.52
CA SER A 96 14.84 -11.10 -1.80
C SER A 96 15.58 -12.39 -2.16
N CYS A 97 15.80 -12.61 -3.45
CA CYS A 97 16.50 -13.79 -4.00
C CYS A 97 17.43 -13.42 -5.17
N GLY A 98 17.96 -12.21 -5.19
CA GLY A 98 18.77 -11.72 -6.30
C GLY A 98 19.51 -10.42 -5.98
N PRO A 99 20.07 -9.75 -7.01
CA PRO A 99 20.80 -8.51 -6.82
C PRO A 99 19.95 -7.41 -6.16
N ASP A 100 20.61 -6.57 -5.38
CA ASP A 100 19.97 -5.42 -4.75
C ASP A 100 19.56 -4.37 -5.81
N THR A 101 18.69 -3.46 -5.40
CA THR A 101 18.24 -2.32 -6.20
C THR A 101 19.44 -1.54 -6.75
N LEU A 102 19.40 -1.20 -8.04
CA LEU A 102 20.44 -0.36 -8.65
C LEU A 102 20.62 0.95 -7.85
N ALA A 103 21.85 1.41 -7.71
CA ALA A 103 22.21 2.57 -6.89
C ALA A 103 21.37 3.83 -7.16
N LYS A 104 20.97 4.04 -8.44
CA LYS A 104 20.13 5.18 -8.86
C LYS A 104 18.70 5.15 -8.28
N TYR A 105 18.20 3.98 -7.87
CA TYR A 105 16.85 3.80 -7.29
C TYR A 105 16.86 3.59 -5.77
N LYS A 106 18.05 3.51 -5.15
CA LYS A 106 18.15 3.40 -3.69
C LYS A 106 17.71 4.71 -3.03
N ILE A 107 16.94 4.58 -1.97
CA ILE A 107 16.59 5.71 -1.12
C ILE A 107 17.84 6.14 -0.36
N LYS A 108 18.22 7.39 -0.52
CA LYS A 108 19.39 7.98 0.16
C LYS A 108 18.94 8.77 1.38
N PRO A 109 19.79 8.92 2.40
CA PRO A 109 19.51 9.85 3.49
C PRO A 109 19.22 11.26 2.94
N GLY A 110 18.18 11.90 3.46
CA GLY A 110 17.75 13.22 2.98
C GLY A 110 16.39 13.64 3.55
N MET A 111 15.95 14.81 3.18
CA MET A 111 14.64 15.33 3.53
C MET A 111 13.64 14.98 2.43
N TYR A 112 12.57 14.28 2.79
CA TYR A 112 11.46 13.93 1.90
C TYR A 112 10.20 14.64 2.39
N LYS A 113 9.57 15.40 1.51
CA LYS A 113 8.31 16.10 1.79
C LYS A 113 7.22 15.55 0.88
N TRP A 114 6.08 15.27 1.45
CA TRP A 114 4.87 14.90 0.70
C TRP A 114 3.66 15.42 1.45
N SER A 115 2.55 15.53 0.73
CA SER A 115 1.28 15.97 1.30
C SER A 115 0.11 15.24 0.65
N TRP A 116 -0.98 15.21 1.35
CA TRP A 116 -2.26 14.71 0.89
C TRP A 116 -3.38 15.49 1.58
N THR A 117 -4.52 15.56 0.92
CA THR A 117 -5.72 16.21 1.46
C THR A 117 -6.75 15.14 1.77
N LEU A 118 -7.37 15.24 2.94
CA LEU A 118 -8.42 14.36 3.40
C LEU A 118 -9.74 15.12 3.44
N ILE A 119 -10.77 14.57 2.79
CA ILE A 119 -12.13 15.09 2.80
C ILE A 119 -13.07 13.99 3.29
N ASN A 120 -13.91 14.32 4.25
CA ASN A 120 -15.00 13.46 4.70
C ASN A 120 -16.25 13.77 3.88
N PHE A 121 -17.00 12.75 3.45
CA PHE A 121 -18.25 12.89 2.68
C PHE A 121 -19.29 11.82 3.04
#